data_35bca47039a43f511ef8618f45d4b00c
#
_entry.id   35bca47039a43f511ef8618f45d4b00c
#
_cell.length_a   1.000
_cell.length_b   1.000
_cell.length_c   1.000
_cell.angle_alpha   90.00
_cell.angle_beta   90.00
_cell.angle_gamma   90.00
#
_symmetry.space_group_name_H-M   'P 1'
#
loop_
_entity.id
_entity.type
_entity.pdbx_description
1 polymer ?
#
loop_
_entity_poly.entity_id
_entity_poly.type
_entity_poly.pdbx_seq_one_letter_code
_entity_poly.pdbx_strand_id
1 'polypeptide(L)'
;MIMIRSNIALIGLGVMGKSLTLNLLDQGFNVTGFDISELHRERAKLEGIQVSTSAENKGQLNIVESLEALLASLEQPRVIALSVPAGNIVDSVIDELLSAGLETDDIVIDTGNSLWTDTEARAQRYQGKLRFISTAVSGGEVGARTGPALMASGEQSAWQFVEPMWTAIAAKVDTSGTPVGQFEQGEPCAAYLGPAGAGHYVKMVHNGIEYADMQLICEAYHFMSVVLGMPANKIGQVFVKWNQGALNSYLMEISADILQTPDPVTNKPFVEIVLDKAGQKGTGLWTAVNSLQTGAPAPTIAQAVFARAQSSQKNTRLKGSALFQSQRPAHSGLDKDEIISQLHDALYCSKLSVYAQGFDLLKATSKMEGWQLDFTTIANIWRAGCIIRAAFLQDIATTYQTVPDIENLLFAQSFKTSLSQYSTGWRHSVANAALNGVPMPGISSALNYFDSLTSAVLPANLLQAQRDYFGSHTYSRINAPEEEKYHLTWNLEQRDQVKQ
;
A
#
# COMPACT_ATOMS: atom_id res chain seq x y z
N MET A 1 40.90 16.88 18.15
CA MET A 1 39.47 16.65 18.19
C MET A 1 39.25 15.28 17.57
N ILE A 2 38.86 14.26 18.31
CA ILE A 2 38.54 12.93 17.75
C ILE A 2 37.26 13.14 16.92
N MET A 3 37.36 12.99 15.60
CA MET A 3 36.16 13.02 14.75
C MET A 3 35.28 11.84 15.16
N ILE A 4 34.09 12.10 15.69
CA ILE A 4 33.09 11.08 15.95
C ILE A 4 32.63 10.58 14.58
N ARG A 5 32.83 9.29 14.29
CA ARG A 5 32.34 8.68 13.07
C ARG A 5 30.83 8.50 13.15
N SER A 6 30.15 8.64 12.02
CA SER A 6 28.70 8.45 11.91
C SER A 6 28.34 6.99 11.69
N ASN A 7 27.21 6.57 12.25
CA ASN A 7 26.68 5.20 12.11
C ASN A 7 26.09 4.96 10.73
N ILE A 8 25.53 6.01 10.11
CA ILE A 8 24.86 5.94 8.82
C ILE A 8 24.99 7.26 8.06
N ALA A 9 25.01 7.18 6.72
CA ALA A 9 24.82 8.36 5.88
C ALA A 9 23.44 8.37 5.22
N LEU A 10 22.87 9.57 5.03
CA LEU A 10 21.69 9.83 4.22
C LEU A 10 22.10 10.66 2.99
N ILE A 11 21.87 10.15 1.79
CA ILE A 11 21.99 10.87 0.53
C ILE A 11 20.59 11.23 0.03
N GLY A 12 20.36 12.53 -0.17
CA GLY A 12 19.05 13.10 -0.44
C GLY A 12 18.37 13.56 0.86
N LEU A 13 18.42 14.88 1.12
CA LEU A 13 17.88 15.54 2.31
C LEU A 13 16.58 16.32 1.99
N GLY A 14 15.85 15.85 0.98
CA GLY A 14 14.48 16.31 0.73
C GLY A 14 13.55 15.94 1.89
N VAL A 15 12.23 16.04 1.69
CA VAL A 15 11.21 15.84 2.74
C VAL A 15 11.41 14.52 3.50
N MET A 16 11.55 13.40 2.78
CA MET A 16 11.67 12.07 3.40
C MET A 16 13.04 11.84 4.05
N GLY A 17 14.12 12.12 3.32
CA GLY A 17 15.48 11.87 3.83
C GLY A 17 15.81 12.74 5.03
N LYS A 18 15.41 14.02 5.03
CA LYS A 18 15.53 14.89 6.19
C LYS A 18 14.76 14.33 7.40
N SER A 19 13.52 13.91 7.20
CA SER A 19 12.69 13.35 8.28
C SER A 19 13.28 12.08 8.87
N LEU A 20 13.80 11.15 8.03
CA LEU A 20 14.53 9.97 8.49
C LEU A 20 15.82 10.35 9.25
N THR A 21 16.58 11.33 8.75
CA THR A 21 17.77 11.85 9.43
C THR A 21 17.44 12.31 10.83
N LEU A 22 16.43 13.17 10.98
CA LEU A 22 16.02 13.71 12.28
C LEU A 22 15.51 12.64 13.24
N ASN A 23 14.81 11.62 12.71
CA ASN A 23 14.37 10.49 13.51
C ASN A 23 15.55 9.65 14.03
N LEU A 24 16.56 9.38 13.18
CA LEU A 24 17.79 8.70 13.59
C LEU A 24 18.53 9.47 14.68
N LEU A 25 18.65 10.80 14.56
CA LEU A 25 19.24 11.65 15.60
C LEU A 25 18.45 11.55 16.93
N ASP A 26 17.12 11.55 16.85
CA ASP A 26 16.27 11.40 18.03
C ASP A 26 16.51 10.08 18.79
N GLN A 27 16.89 9.02 18.05
CA GLN A 27 17.22 7.72 18.62
C GLN A 27 18.71 7.56 19.00
N GLY A 28 19.50 8.65 18.92
CA GLY A 28 20.90 8.67 19.37
C GLY A 28 21.93 8.26 18.33
N PHE A 29 21.54 8.01 17.08
CA PHE A 29 22.49 7.67 16.01
C PHE A 29 23.13 8.91 15.41
N ASN A 30 24.46 8.87 15.21
CA ASN A 30 25.18 9.91 14.48
C ASN A 30 24.97 9.72 12.98
N VAL A 31 24.62 10.78 12.28
CA VAL A 31 24.27 10.76 10.86
C VAL A 31 25.16 11.71 10.08
N THR A 32 25.67 11.25 8.93
CA THR A 32 26.25 12.14 7.91
C THR A 32 25.23 12.36 6.81
N GLY A 33 24.94 13.62 6.49
CA GLY A 33 23.98 14.01 5.46
C GLY A 33 24.65 14.63 4.23
N PHE A 34 24.20 14.24 3.03
CA PHE A 34 24.59 14.83 1.77
C PHE A 34 23.36 15.04 0.86
N ASP A 35 23.35 16.19 0.19
CA ASP A 35 22.39 16.50 -0.89
C ASP A 35 23.08 17.42 -1.90
N ILE A 36 22.73 17.30 -3.17
CA ILE A 36 23.22 18.20 -4.22
C ILE A 36 22.74 19.64 -4.02
N SER A 37 21.56 19.81 -3.37
CA SER A 37 20.95 21.09 -3.05
C SER A 37 21.53 21.69 -1.76
N GLU A 38 22.19 22.83 -1.85
CA GLU A 38 22.64 23.60 -0.70
C GLU A 38 21.48 23.94 0.25
N LEU A 39 20.31 24.33 -0.30
CA LEU A 39 19.12 24.63 0.48
C LEU A 39 18.67 23.45 1.36
N HIS A 40 18.71 22.22 0.82
CA HIS A 40 18.38 21.03 1.58
C HIS A 40 19.40 20.75 2.66
N ARG A 41 20.69 20.92 2.38
CA ARG A 41 21.78 20.76 3.35
C ARG A 41 21.63 21.74 4.50
N GLU A 42 21.40 23.03 4.22
CA GLU A 42 21.24 24.07 5.27
C GLU A 42 19.99 23.84 6.14
N ARG A 43 18.87 23.48 5.53
CA ARG A 43 17.65 23.13 6.28
C ARG A 43 17.86 21.95 7.20
N ALA A 44 18.44 20.86 6.70
CA ALA A 44 18.73 19.67 7.50
C ALA A 44 19.69 19.99 8.65
N LYS A 45 20.73 20.82 8.40
CA LYS A 45 21.67 21.26 9.41
C LYS A 45 21.02 22.05 10.53
N LEU A 46 20.18 23.03 10.21
CA LEU A 46 19.47 23.84 11.19
C LEU A 46 18.54 22.99 12.09
N GLU A 47 17.73 22.15 11.48
CA GLU A 47 16.80 21.27 12.20
C GLU A 47 17.58 20.18 12.98
N GLY A 48 18.66 19.64 12.43
CA GLY A 48 19.52 18.66 13.08
C GLY A 48 20.20 19.21 14.33
N ILE A 49 20.66 20.47 14.31
CA ILE A 49 21.21 21.15 15.50
C ILE A 49 20.14 21.23 16.61
N GLN A 50 18.91 21.58 16.24
CA GLN A 50 17.80 21.65 17.22
C GLN A 50 17.55 20.30 17.90
N VAL A 51 17.54 19.21 17.13
CA VAL A 51 17.38 17.85 17.67
C VAL A 51 18.57 17.49 18.56
N SER A 52 19.79 17.62 18.04
CA SER A 52 21.03 17.23 18.77
C SER A 52 21.23 17.97 20.08
N THR A 53 20.68 19.19 20.22
CA THR A 53 20.78 19.99 21.43
C THR A 53 19.57 19.85 22.37
N SER A 54 18.54 19.12 21.97
CA SER A 54 17.30 18.98 22.74
C SER A 54 17.43 18.12 24.01
N ALA A 55 18.35 17.13 24.01
CA ALA A 55 18.65 16.24 25.12
C ALA A 55 20.06 15.63 24.99
N GLU A 56 20.64 15.14 26.11
CA GLU A 56 22.02 14.61 26.16
C GLU A 56 22.24 13.32 25.29
N ASN A 57 21.20 12.53 25.09
CA ASN A 57 21.30 11.23 24.38
C ASN A 57 20.93 11.29 22.88
N LYS A 58 20.94 12.48 22.29
CA LYS A 58 20.65 12.64 20.86
C LYS A 58 21.92 12.48 20.02
N GLY A 59 21.72 11.92 18.80
CA GLY A 59 22.79 11.82 17.81
C GLY A 59 23.22 13.17 17.24
N GLN A 60 24.35 13.18 16.56
CA GLN A 60 24.91 14.37 15.92
C GLN A 60 24.77 14.29 14.41
N LEU A 61 24.45 15.43 13.78
CA LEU A 61 24.39 15.56 12.33
C LEU A 61 25.68 16.22 11.80
N ASN A 62 26.34 15.52 10.89
CA ASN A 62 27.45 16.03 10.11
C ASN A 62 27.00 16.25 8.66
N ILE A 63 26.98 17.49 8.16
CA ILE A 63 26.67 17.79 6.76
C ILE A 63 27.96 17.94 5.96
N VAL A 64 28.05 17.23 4.86
CA VAL A 64 29.23 17.24 3.96
C VAL A 64 28.87 17.70 2.54
N GLU A 65 29.88 18.11 1.77
CA GLU A 65 29.72 18.69 0.45
C GLU A 65 30.22 17.76 -0.68
N SER A 66 30.82 16.61 -0.34
CA SER A 66 31.25 15.62 -1.32
C SER A 66 31.04 14.18 -0.84
N LEU A 67 31.02 13.24 -1.79
CA LEU A 67 30.86 11.80 -1.49
C LEU A 67 32.13 11.24 -0.83
N GLU A 68 33.32 11.73 -1.16
CA GLU A 68 34.57 11.33 -0.50
C GLU A 68 34.55 11.74 0.98
N ALA A 69 34.11 12.96 1.29
CA ALA A 69 33.96 13.42 2.67
C ALA A 69 32.89 12.61 3.44
N LEU A 70 31.80 12.20 2.76
CA LEU A 70 30.79 11.32 3.31
C LEU A 70 31.39 9.96 3.67
N LEU A 71 32.08 9.30 2.76
CA LEU A 71 32.71 8.00 2.99
C LEU A 71 33.76 8.05 4.12
N ALA A 72 34.55 9.12 4.18
CA ALA A 72 35.58 9.32 5.23
C ALA A 72 34.97 9.52 6.63
N SER A 73 33.72 9.97 6.73
CA SER A 73 33.04 10.26 8.00
C SER A 73 32.35 9.05 8.64
N LEU A 74 32.25 7.92 7.95
CA LEU A 74 31.49 6.75 8.37
C LEU A 74 32.34 5.70 9.10
N GLU A 75 31.70 4.94 9.98
CA GLU A 75 32.24 3.69 10.51
C GLU A 75 32.25 2.59 9.41
N GLN A 76 33.14 1.61 9.53
CA GLN A 76 33.19 0.47 8.63
C GLN A 76 32.52 -0.76 9.29
N PRO A 77 31.75 -1.56 8.53
CA PRO A 77 31.33 -1.30 7.16
C PRO A 77 30.44 -0.06 7.06
N ARG A 78 30.64 0.75 6.04
CA ARG A 78 29.84 1.97 5.84
C ARG A 78 28.40 1.64 5.51
N VAL A 79 27.45 2.33 6.12
CA VAL A 79 26.01 2.19 5.86
C VAL A 79 25.50 3.49 5.23
N ILE A 80 24.95 3.40 4.03
CA ILE A 80 24.54 4.57 3.24
C ILE A 80 23.11 4.36 2.74
N ALA A 81 22.17 5.20 3.20
CA ALA A 81 20.79 5.19 2.77
C ALA A 81 20.54 6.26 1.70
N LEU A 82 19.93 5.87 0.60
CA LEU A 82 19.58 6.72 -0.53
C LEU A 82 18.10 7.10 -0.42
N SER A 83 17.82 8.38 -0.22
CA SER A 83 16.47 8.96 -0.24
C SER A 83 16.30 9.88 -1.46
N VAL A 84 16.56 9.32 -2.63
CA VAL A 84 16.55 10.00 -3.94
C VAL A 84 15.34 9.53 -4.77
N PRO A 85 14.97 10.24 -5.85
CA PRO A 85 13.94 9.77 -6.77
C PRO A 85 14.27 8.38 -7.33
N ALA A 86 13.24 7.52 -7.40
CA ALA A 86 13.36 6.18 -7.96
C ALA A 86 13.74 6.20 -9.45
N GLY A 87 14.28 5.10 -9.95
CA GLY A 87 14.74 4.94 -11.33
C GLY A 87 16.25 5.12 -11.45
N ASN A 88 16.72 5.58 -12.61
CA ASN A 88 18.16 5.63 -12.95
C ASN A 88 19.01 6.51 -12.01
N ILE A 89 18.39 7.43 -11.27
CA ILE A 89 19.10 8.26 -10.30
C ILE A 89 19.75 7.42 -9.21
N VAL A 90 19.07 6.36 -8.76
CA VAL A 90 19.61 5.41 -7.77
C VAL A 90 20.90 4.78 -8.29
N ASP A 91 20.89 4.32 -9.56
CA ASP A 91 22.07 3.72 -10.20
C ASP A 91 23.22 4.73 -10.34
N SER A 92 22.93 5.96 -10.76
CA SER A 92 23.93 7.02 -10.90
C SER A 92 24.62 7.32 -9.56
N VAL A 93 23.87 7.45 -8.48
CA VAL A 93 24.42 7.72 -7.14
C VAL A 93 25.28 6.55 -6.66
N ILE A 94 24.88 5.30 -6.91
CA ILE A 94 25.69 4.13 -6.54
C ILE A 94 27.00 4.10 -7.35
N ASP A 95 26.96 4.37 -8.65
CA ASP A 95 28.13 4.40 -9.51
C ASP A 95 29.10 5.53 -9.10
N GLU A 96 28.59 6.70 -8.68
CA GLU A 96 29.38 7.80 -8.11
C GLU A 96 30.04 7.42 -6.78
N LEU A 97 29.30 6.73 -5.88
CA LEU A 97 29.85 6.23 -4.62
C LEU A 97 30.99 5.22 -4.83
N LEU A 98 30.82 4.30 -5.80
CA LEU A 98 31.91 3.37 -6.18
C LEU A 98 33.13 4.11 -6.70
N SER A 99 32.91 5.16 -7.50
CA SER A 99 33.99 6.02 -8.00
C SER A 99 34.69 6.83 -6.90
N ALA A 100 33.97 7.21 -5.85
CA ALA A 100 34.47 7.91 -4.67
C ALA A 100 35.21 7.00 -3.67
N GLY A 101 35.23 5.68 -3.88
CA GLY A 101 35.95 4.72 -3.04
C GLY A 101 35.08 3.91 -2.08
N LEU A 102 33.82 3.64 -2.43
CA LEU A 102 32.98 2.67 -1.74
C LEU A 102 33.58 1.26 -1.90
N GLU A 103 33.60 0.48 -0.83
CA GLU A 103 34.24 -0.83 -0.76
C GLU A 103 33.21 -1.97 -0.78
N THR A 104 33.67 -3.20 -1.06
CA THR A 104 32.80 -4.37 -1.25
C THR A 104 31.96 -4.71 0.00
N ASP A 105 32.48 -4.44 1.19
CA ASP A 105 31.77 -4.71 2.44
C ASP A 105 30.80 -3.60 2.85
N ASP A 106 30.85 -2.45 2.17
CA ASP A 106 29.96 -1.34 2.46
C ASP A 106 28.52 -1.64 2.01
N ILE A 107 27.56 -1.03 2.69
CA ILE A 107 26.15 -1.28 2.54
C ILE A 107 25.46 -0.07 1.93
N VAL A 108 24.75 -0.27 0.82
CA VAL A 108 23.89 0.76 0.22
C VAL A 108 22.44 0.33 0.32
N ILE A 109 21.58 1.25 0.78
CA ILE A 109 20.17 1.03 1.05
C ILE A 109 19.34 1.95 0.14
N ASP A 110 18.56 1.38 -0.79
CA ASP A 110 17.57 2.14 -1.54
C ASP A 110 16.29 2.30 -0.67
N THR A 111 16.02 3.52 -0.19
CA THR A 111 14.83 3.81 0.62
C THR A 111 13.68 4.41 -0.19
N GLY A 112 13.82 4.47 -1.51
CA GLY A 112 12.81 4.99 -2.43
C GLY A 112 11.61 4.05 -2.62
N ASN A 113 10.63 4.51 -3.41
CA ASN A 113 9.56 3.65 -3.92
C ASN A 113 9.97 3.10 -5.31
N SER A 114 11.08 2.40 -5.36
CA SER A 114 11.59 1.80 -6.60
C SER A 114 10.71 0.64 -7.06
N LEU A 115 10.65 0.43 -8.37
CA LEU A 115 10.02 -0.77 -8.91
C LEU A 115 10.83 -1.99 -8.47
N TRP A 116 10.17 -3.02 -7.99
CA TRP A 116 10.83 -4.20 -7.41
C TRP A 116 11.74 -4.94 -8.40
N THR A 117 11.36 -5.00 -9.69
CA THR A 117 12.20 -5.58 -10.74
C THR A 117 13.49 -4.79 -10.99
N ASP A 118 13.44 -3.45 -10.87
CA ASP A 118 14.63 -2.62 -10.95
C ASP A 118 15.55 -2.89 -9.76
N THR A 119 14.97 -3.13 -8.59
CA THR A 119 15.70 -3.49 -7.36
C THR A 119 16.42 -4.81 -7.50
N GLU A 120 15.79 -5.82 -8.09
CA GLU A 120 16.44 -7.10 -8.40
C GLU A 120 17.57 -6.95 -9.41
N ALA A 121 17.34 -6.20 -10.48
CA ALA A 121 18.36 -5.91 -11.48
C ALA A 121 19.58 -5.18 -10.86
N ARG A 122 19.34 -4.24 -9.90
CA ARG A 122 20.39 -3.56 -9.15
C ARG A 122 21.18 -4.52 -8.26
N ALA A 123 20.49 -5.37 -7.51
CA ALA A 123 21.16 -6.37 -6.68
C ALA A 123 22.11 -7.26 -7.49
N GLN A 124 21.69 -7.68 -8.69
CA GLN A 124 22.54 -8.43 -9.62
C GLN A 124 23.70 -7.60 -10.15
N ARG A 125 23.46 -6.35 -10.59
CA ARG A 125 24.48 -5.43 -11.15
C ARG A 125 25.59 -5.12 -10.17
N TYR A 126 25.27 -4.97 -8.89
CA TYR A 126 26.21 -4.57 -7.85
C TYR A 126 26.72 -5.73 -7.01
N GLN A 127 26.33 -6.96 -7.32
CA GLN A 127 26.80 -8.16 -6.64
C GLN A 127 28.34 -8.23 -6.67
N GLY A 128 28.96 -8.44 -5.50
CA GLY A 128 30.41 -8.49 -5.34
C GLY A 128 31.12 -7.13 -5.43
N LYS A 129 30.41 -6.02 -5.56
CA LYS A 129 30.96 -4.66 -5.52
C LYS A 129 30.58 -3.91 -4.24
N LEU A 130 29.43 -4.22 -3.67
CA LEU A 130 28.89 -3.71 -2.41
C LEU A 130 27.79 -4.64 -1.92
N ARG A 131 27.32 -4.46 -0.69
CA ARG A 131 26.14 -5.12 -0.16
C ARG A 131 24.91 -4.24 -0.40
N PHE A 132 24.01 -4.71 -1.27
CA PHE A 132 22.81 -3.96 -1.62
C PHE A 132 21.60 -4.42 -0.82
N ILE A 133 20.93 -3.46 -0.16
CA ILE A 133 19.64 -3.64 0.52
C ILE A 133 18.65 -2.63 -0.08
N SER A 134 17.40 -3.00 -0.16
CA SER A 134 16.28 -2.06 -0.30
C SER A 134 15.52 -1.95 1.02
N THR A 135 14.99 -0.78 1.32
CA THR A 135 14.06 -0.60 2.44
C THR A 135 12.97 0.37 2.04
N ALA A 136 11.81 -0.17 1.67
CA ALA A 136 10.68 0.69 1.39
C ALA A 136 10.15 1.34 2.68
N VAL A 137 9.97 2.66 2.63
CA VAL A 137 9.53 3.49 3.76
C VAL A 137 8.07 3.86 3.57
N SER A 138 7.23 3.60 4.58
CA SER A 138 5.83 4.02 4.60
C SER A 138 5.55 5.04 5.70
N GLY A 139 4.38 5.70 5.65
CA GLY A 139 3.93 6.69 6.64
C GLY A 139 4.06 8.16 6.22
N GLY A 140 4.58 8.42 5.00
CA GLY A 140 4.79 9.78 4.50
C GLY A 140 5.79 10.59 5.34
N GLU A 141 5.74 11.92 5.26
CA GLU A 141 6.66 12.81 5.99
C GLU A 141 6.56 12.62 7.50
N VAL A 142 5.35 12.60 8.03
CA VAL A 142 5.10 12.45 9.47
C VAL A 142 5.60 11.09 9.96
N GLY A 143 5.28 10.00 9.25
CA GLY A 143 5.77 8.67 9.61
C GLY A 143 7.31 8.60 9.57
N ALA A 144 7.95 9.09 8.52
CA ALA A 144 9.41 9.13 8.44
C ALA A 144 10.05 9.88 9.61
N ARG A 145 9.38 10.92 10.13
CA ARG A 145 9.85 11.74 11.26
C ARG A 145 9.62 11.09 12.63
N THR A 146 8.52 10.38 12.83
CA THR A 146 8.06 9.94 14.16
C THR A 146 7.86 8.45 14.33
N GLY A 147 8.06 7.68 13.29
CA GLY A 147 7.93 6.22 13.29
C GLY A 147 7.35 5.69 11.97
N PRO A 148 8.19 5.34 10.99
CA PRO A 148 7.75 4.71 9.75
C PRO A 148 7.52 3.21 9.90
N ALA A 149 6.76 2.61 8.99
CA ALA A 149 6.85 1.18 8.72
C ALA A 149 7.95 0.94 7.68
N LEU A 150 8.85 -0.02 7.96
CA LEU A 150 10.06 -0.28 7.17
C LEU A 150 10.09 -1.72 6.65
N MET A 151 10.13 -1.86 5.33
CA MET A 151 10.09 -3.13 4.61
C MET A 151 11.44 -3.39 3.96
N ALA A 152 12.37 -4.02 4.69
CA ALA A 152 13.72 -4.27 4.23
C ALA A 152 13.83 -5.59 3.46
N SER A 153 14.68 -5.63 2.43
CA SER A 153 15.03 -6.84 1.69
C SER A 153 16.37 -6.69 0.99
N GLY A 154 16.99 -7.79 0.60
CA GLY A 154 18.29 -7.79 -0.06
C GLY A 154 19.27 -8.75 0.55
N GLU A 155 20.55 -8.37 0.64
CA GLU A 155 21.58 -9.23 1.21
C GLU A 155 21.40 -9.39 2.72
N GLN A 156 21.06 -10.60 3.17
CA GLN A 156 20.74 -10.87 4.57
C GLN A 156 21.91 -10.58 5.51
N SER A 157 23.17 -10.78 5.06
CA SER A 157 24.36 -10.50 5.86
C SER A 157 24.50 -9.01 6.22
N ALA A 158 23.94 -8.12 5.40
CA ALA A 158 23.94 -6.69 5.65
C ALA A 158 22.86 -6.25 6.64
N TRP A 159 21.76 -7.01 6.76
CA TRP A 159 20.64 -6.68 7.64
C TRP A 159 21.05 -6.45 9.10
N GLN A 160 21.94 -7.28 9.64
CA GLN A 160 22.41 -7.15 11.01
C GLN A 160 23.04 -5.76 11.36
N PHE A 161 23.55 -5.05 10.36
CA PHE A 161 24.10 -3.71 10.55
C PHE A 161 23.04 -2.62 10.46
N VAL A 162 21.92 -2.90 9.79
CA VAL A 162 20.82 -1.96 9.51
C VAL A 162 19.70 -2.11 10.54
N GLU A 163 19.42 -3.33 10.98
CA GLU A 163 18.33 -3.69 11.90
C GLU A 163 18.28 -2.82 13.17
N PRO A 164 19.39 -2.58 13.91
CA PRO A 164 19.33 -1.78 15.12
C PRO A 164 18.83 -0.34 14.88
N MET A 165 19.19 0.25 13.74
CA MET A 165 18.76 1.60 13.37
C MET A 165 17.29 1.60 12.91
N TRP A 166 16.92 0.66 12.06
CA TRP A 166 15.56 0.61 11.52
C TRP A 166 14.52 0.25 12.58
N THR A 167 14.82 -0.68 13.48
CA THR A 167 13.92 -1.03 14.60
C THR A 167 13.80 0.09 15.62
N ALA A 168 14.85 0.90 15.82
CA ALA A 168 14.81 2.05 16.72
C ALA A 168 13.87 3.14 16.19
N ILE A 169 13.98 3.49 14.90
CA ILE A 169 13.21 4.59 14.28
C ILE A 169 11.81 4.19 13.86
N ALA A 170 11.51 2.90 13.75
CA ALA A 170 10.20 2.41 13.31
C ALA A 170 9.08 2.78 14.28
N ALA A 171 7.87 2.87 13.77
CA ALA A 171 6.67 2.84 14.59
C ALA A 171 6.64 1.56 15.42
N LYS A 172 6.01 1.62 16.59
CA LYS A 172 5.89 0.48 17.49
C LYS A 172 4.45 0.25 17.89
N VAL A 173 4.12 -0.97 18.23
CA VAL A 173 2.82 -1.38 18.75
C VAL A 173 3.00 -2.12 20.07
N ASP A 174 2.01 -2.04 20.95
CA ASP A 174 1.94 -2.88 22.15
C ASP A 174 1.53 -4.32 21.80
N THR A 175 1.37 -5.15 22.82
CA THR A 175 0.97 -6.56 22.68
C THR A 175 -0.43 -6.76 22.10
N SER A 176 -1.28 -5.72 22.09
CA SER A 176 -2.61 -5.73 21.48
C SER A 176 -2.59 -5.30 20.00
N GLY A 177 -1.43 -4.86 19.49
CA GLY A 177 -1.30 -4.27 18.16
C GLY A 177 -1.68 -2.79 18.11
N THR A 178 -1.86 -2.12 19.25
CA THR A 178 -2.17 -0.69 19.31
C THR A 178 -0.87 0.12 19.18
N PRO A 179 -0.83 1.17 18.31
CA PRO A 179 0.32 2.03 18.20
C PRO A 179 0.68 2.71 19.53
N VAL A 180 1.99 2.72 19.86
CA VAL A 180 2.54 3.40 21.03
C VAL A 180 3.41 4.58 20.62
N GLY A 181 3.80 5.43 21.58
CA GLY A 181 4.63 6.60 21.33
C GLY A 181 6.04 6.24 20.82
N GLN A 182 6.65 7.16 20.08
CA GLN A 182 7.97 6.96 19.41
C GLN A 182 9.07 6.43 20.35
N PHE A 183 9.06 6.85 21.62
CA PHE A 183 10.06 6.47 22.62
C PHE A 183 9.58 5.39 23.59
N GLU A 184 8.37 4.88 23.41
CA GLU A 184 7.83 3.81 24.23
C GLU A 184 8.34 2.44 23.77
N GLN A 185 8.28 1.48 24.70
CA GLN A 185 8.61 0.08 24.39
C GLN A 185 7.47 -0.55 23.60
N GLY A 186 7.81 -1.37 22.59
CA GLY A 186 6.83 -2.05 21.75
C GLY A 186 7.50 -2.86 20.65
N GLU A 187 6.70 -3.62 19.93
CA GLU A 187 7.12 -4.38 18.77
C GLU A 187 7.31 -3.43 17.57
N PRO A 188 8.52 -3.37 16.96
CA PRO A 188 8.80 -2.43 15.89
C PRO A 188 8.14 -2.86 14.58
N CYS A 189 7.57 -1.91 13.85
CA CYS A 189 7.05 -2.09 12.50
C CYS A 189 8.17 -2.02 11.44
N ALA A 190 9.23 -2.81 11.65
CA ALA A 190 10.37 -2.95 10.74
C ALA A 190 10.79 -4.39 10.67
N ALA A 191 10.98 -4.94 9.47
CA ALA A 191 11.42 -6.32 9.30
C ALA A 191 12.18 -6.53 8.00
N TYR A 192 13.03 -7.57 7.99
CA TYR A 192 13.61 -8.14 6.78
C TYR A 192 12.60 -9.11 6.15
N LEU A 193 12.28 -8.89 4.88
CA LEU A 193 11.22 -9.62 4.18
C LEU A 193 11.71 -10.64 3.14
N GLY A 194 13.01 -10.70 2.90
CA GLY A 194 13.54 -11.66 1.93
C GLY A 194 14.53 -11.09 0.92
N PRO A 195 14.70 -11.72 -0.25
CA PRO A 195 15.69 -11.28 -1.24
C PRO A 195 15.35 -9.93 -1.87
N ALA A 196 16.22 -9.45 -2.73
CA ALA A 196 16.35 -8.05 -3.16
C ALA A 196 15.06 -7.29 -3.49
N GLY A 197 14.19 -7.84 -4.32
CA GLY A 197 12.93 -7.17 -4.74
C GLY A 197 11.79 -7.24 -3.72
N ALA A 198 11.86 -8.15 -2.75
CA ALA A 198 10.73 -8.52 -1.89
C ALA A 198 10.16 -7.34 -1.09
N GLY A 199 10.99 -6.50 -0.47
CA GLY A 199 10.55 -5.35 0.33
C GLY A 199 9.84 -4.29 -0.52
N HIS A 200 10.40 -3.93 -1.67
CA HIS A 200 9.77 -3.01 -2.61
C HIS A 200 8.48 -3.58 -3.21
N TYR A 201 8.43 -4.89 -3.45
CA TYR A 201 7.21 -5.57 -3.90
C TYR A 201 6.10 -5.49 -2.85
N VAL A 202 6.41 -5.84 -1.60
CA VAL A 202 5.46 -5.74 -0.48
C VAL A 202 4.94 -4.30 -0.33
N LYS A 203 5.81 -3.30 -0.49
CA LYS A 203 5.40 -1.89 -0.50
C LYS A 203 4.55 -1.52 -1.71
N MET A 204 4.84 -2.06 -2.88
CA MET A 204 4.02 -1.84 -4.07
C MET A 204 2.60 -2.34 -3.86
N VAL A 205 2.44 -3.56 -3.33
CA VAL A 205 1.12 -4.13 -3.01
C VAL A 205 0.43 -3.35 -1.89
N HIS A 206 1.16 -2.94 -0.83
CA HIS A 206 0.66 -2.01 0.19
C HIS A 206 0.04 -0.76 -0.45
N ASN A 207 0.73 -0.15 -1.42
CA ASN A 207 0.21 1.04 -2.10
C ASN A 207 -1.01 0.73 -2.99
N GLY A 208 -1.09 -0.48 -3.56
CA GLY A 208 -2.29 -0.94 -4.26
C GLY A 208 -3.51 -1.02 -3.34
N ILE A 209 -3.32 -1.61 -2.14
CA ILE A 209 -4.35 -1.64 -1.09
C ILE A 209 -4.74 -0.21 -0.68
N GLU A 210 -3.77 0.68 -0.48
CA GLU A 210 -3.98 2.09 -0.15
C GLU A 210 -4.88 2.78 -1.18
N TYR A 211 -4.62 2.60 -2.48
CA TYR A 211 -5.43 3.18 -3.55
C TYR A 211 -6.88 2.72 -3.48
N ALA A 212 -7.09 1.42 -3.26
CA ALA A 212 -8.42 0.86 -3.15
C ALA A 212 -9.13 1.34 -1.88
N ASP A 213 -8.48 1.32 -0.73
CA ASP A 213 -9.05 1.77 0.53
C ASP A 213 -9.48 3.23 0.49
N MET A 214 -8.64 4.12 -0.07
CA MET A 214 -9.00 5.52 -0.31
C MET A 214 -10.23 5.64 -1.20
N GLN A 215 -10.31 4.85 -2.27
CA GLN A 215 -11.46 4.86 -3.19
C GLN A 215 -12.74 4.44 -2.49
N LEU A 216 -12.70 3.37 -1.68
CA LEU A 216 -13.86 2.90 -0.91
C LEU A 216 -14.40 3.96 0.05
N ILE A 217 -13.52 4.64 0.79
CA ILE A 217 -13.88 5.72 1.70
C ILE A 217 -14.51 6.90 0.94
N CYS A 218 -13.92 7.27 -0.20
CA CYS A 218 -14.45 8.34 -1.06
C CYS A 218 -15.84 7.99 -1.63
N GLU A 219 -16.11 6.72 -1.94
CA GLU A 219 -17.43 6.27 -2.42
C GLU A 219 -18.50 6.37 -1.32
N ALA A 220 -18.17 5.98 -0.09
CA ALA A 220 -19.06 6.14 1.05
C ALA A 220 -19.37 7.63 1.33
N TYR A 221 -18.35 8.49 1.31
CA TYR A 221 -18.52 9.94 1.39
C TYR A 221 -19.43 10.47 0.28
N HIS A 222 -19.15 10.11 -0.96
CA HIS A 222 -19.88 10.62 -2.13
C HIS A 222 -21.35 10.20 -2.09
N PHE A 223 -21.64 8.96 -1.69
CA PHE A 223 -23.01 8.47 -1.53
C PHE A 223 -23.78 9.28 -0.48
N MET A 224 -23.22 9.48 0.71
CA MET A 224 -23.85 10.26 1.78
C MET A 224 -24.06 11.72 1.36
N SER A 225 -23.13 12.32 0.67
CA SER A 225 -23.24 13.69 0.17
C SER A 225 -24.33 13.83 -0.88
N VAL A 226 -24.34 12.94 -1.89
CA VAL A 226 -25.21 13.08 -3.07
C VAL A 226 -26.61 12.53 -2.84
N VAL A 227 -26.73 11.36 -2.19
CA VAL A 227 -28.02 10.67 -2.00
C VAL A 227 -28.73 11.17 -0.74
N LEU A 228 -27.99 11.27 0.37
CA LEU A 228 -28.59 11.70 1.64
C LEU A 228 -28.56 13.23 1.83
N GLY A 229 -27.89 13.96 0.93
CA GLY A 229 -27.77 15.43 1.03
C GLY A 229 -27.04 15.90 2.29
N MET A 230 -26.15 15.06 2.83
CA MET A 230 -25.43 15.37 4.07
C MET A 230 -24.28 16.35 3.81
N PRO A 231 -24.13 17.41 4.61
CA PRO A 231 -22.98 18.30 4.52
C PRO A 231 -21.70 17.60 5.01
N ALA A 232 -20.54 18.01 4.48
CA ALA A 232 -19.23 17.38 4.71
C ALA A 232 -18.93 17.16 6.22
N ASN A 233 -19.16 18.18 7.05
CA ASN A 233 -18.89 18.08 8.50
C ASN A 233 -19.76 17.03 9.22
N LYS A 234 -20.99 16.80 8.74
CA LYS A 234 -21.86 15.74 9.28
C LYS A 234 -21.40 14.36 8.87
N ILE A 235 -20.90 14.21 7.63
CA ILE A 235 -20.26 12.98 7.16
C ILE A 235 -18.97 12.73 7.96
N GLY A 236 -18.18 13.78 8.22
CA GLY A 236 -17.00 13.69 9.09
C GLY A 236 -17.33 13.16 10.48
N GLN A 237 -18.46 13.60 11.09
CA GLN A 237 -18.92 13.07 12.39
C GLN A 237 -19.30 11.57 12.31
N VAL A 238 -19.88 11.10 11.20
CA VAL A 238 -20.12 9.68 10.96
C VAL A 238 -18.79 8.92 10.91
N PHE A 239 -17.81 9.43 10.18
CA PHE A 239 -16.49 8.81 10.08
C PHE A 239 -15.75 8.78 11.42
N VAL A 240 -15.83 9.83 12.25
CA VAL A 240 -15.33 9.78 13.64
C VAL A 240 -15.93 8.62 14.41
N LYS A 241 -17.26 8.44 14.33
CA LYS A 241 -17.95 7.32 14.99
C LYS A 241 -17.51 5.96 14.46
N TRP A 242 -17.40 5.81 13.15
CA TRP A 242 -16.94 4.58 12.51
C TRP A 242 -15.49 4.24 12.88
N ASN A 243 -14.64 5.25 13.02
CA ASN A 243 -13.25 5.08 13.42
C ASN A 243 -13.06 4.64 14.90
N GLN A 244 -14.11 4.67 15.71
CA GLN A 244 -14.09 4.14 17.08
C GLN A 244 -14.39 2.63 17.14
N GLY A 245 -14.74 2.01 16.01
CA GLY A 245 -15.12 0.60 15.90
C GLY A 245 -14.30 -0.18 14.89
N ALA A 246 -14.94 -1.13 14.23
CA ALA A 246 -14.32 -2.06 13.29
C ALA A 246 -13.63 -1.40 12.08
N LEU A 247 -14.03 -0.18 11.73
CA LEU A 247 -13.42 0.63 10.65
C LEU A 247 -12.24 1.49 11.12
N ASN A 248 -11.75 1.32 12.37
CA ASN A 248 -10.60 2.06 12.86
C ASN A 248 -9.40 1.91 11.91
N SER A 249 -8.97 3.04 11.36
CA SER A 249 -7.83 3.10 10.43
C SER A 249 -7.32 4.52 10.27
N TYR A 250 -6.05 4.66 9.89
CA TYR A 250 -5.44 5.97 9.61
C TYR A 250 -6.20 6.73 8.50
N LEU A 251 -6.57 6.06 7.42
CA LEU A 251 -7.31 6.72 6.32
C LEU A 251 -8.71 7.18 6.76
N MET A 252 -9.38 6.45 7.66
CA MET A 252 -10.66 6.89 8.23
C MET A 252 -10.47 8.11 9.14
N GLU A 253 -9.42 8.10 9.98
CA GLU A 253 -9.06 9.20 10.87
C GLU A 253 -8.83 10.50 10.09
N ILE A 254 -7.93 10.50 9.10
CA ILE A 254 -7.64 11.70 8.31
C ILE A 254 -8.82 12.13 7.42
N SER A 255 -9.63 11.19 6.94
CA SER A 255 -10.84 11.53 6.18
C SER A 255 -11.87 12.26 7.04
N ALA A 256 -12.04 11.84 8.30
CA ALA A 256 -12.91 12.52 9.25
C ALA A 256 -12.43 13.94 9.55
N ASP A 257 -11.12 14.14 9.70
CA ASP A 257 -10.51 15.47 9.94
C ASP A 257 -10.66 16.39 8.73
N ILE A 258 -10.32 15.90 7.52
CA ILE A 258 -10.47 16.65 6.26
C ILE A 258 -11.91 17.14 6.07
N LEU A 259 -12.91 16.27 6.32
CA LEU A 259 -14.32 16.61 6.13
C LEU A 259 -14.83 17.64 7.13
N GLN A 260 -14.18 17.82 8.26
CA GLN A 260 -14.53 18.81 9.30
C GLN A 260 -13.70 20.09 9.20
N THR A 261 -12.66 20.09 8.38
CA THR A 261 -11.76 21.23 8.22
C THR A 261 -12.36 22.29 7.29
N PRO A 262 -12.46 23.55 7.72
CA PRO A 262 -12.85 24.66 6.85
C PRO A 262 -11.67 25.14 5.99
N ASP A 263 -11.95 25.57 4.77
CA ASP A 263 -10.97 26.28 3.95
C ASP A 263 -10.60 27.64 4.58
N PRO A 264 -9.32 27.94 4.82
CA PRO A 264 -8.91 29.16 5.50
C PRO A 264 -9.20 30.44 4.75
N VAL A 265 -9.48 30.36 3.43
CA VAL A 265 -9.75 31.53 2.59
C VAL A 265 -11.24 31.81 2.46
N THR A 266 -12.05 30.76 2.23
CA THR A 266 -13.48 30.91 1.90
C THR A 266 -14.40 30.53 3.06
N ASN A 267 -13.88 29.90 4.10
CA ASN A 267 -14.61 29.32 5.22
C ASN A 267 -15.67 28.25 4.83
N LYS A 268 -15.59 27.77 3.59
CA LYS A 268 -16.38 26.60 3.14
C LYS A 268 -15.70 25.31 3.56
N PRO A 269 -16.39 24.14 3.55
CA PRO A 269 -15.73 22.87 3.78
C PRO A 269 -14.52 22.69 2.82
N PHE A 270 -13.35 22.38 3.36
CA PHE A 270 -12.11 22.28 2.57
C PHE A 270 -12.26 21.30 1.40
N VAL A 271 -12.91 20.15 1.63
CA VAL A 271 -13.12 19.13 0.59
C VAL A 271 -13.93 19.65 -0.63
N GLU A 272 -14.78 20.66 -0.45
CA GLU A 272 -15.57 21.26 -1.53
C GLU A 272 -14.77 22.25 -2.39
N ILE A 273 -13.62 22.72 -1.90
CA ILE A 273 -12.70 23.61 -2.62
C ILE A 273 -11.69 22.81 -3.45
N VAL A 274 -11.42 21.56 -3.04
CA VAL A 274 -10.48 20.69 -3.75
C VAL A 274 -11.09 20.23 -5.08
N LEU A 275 -10.32 20.38 -6.18
CA LEU A 275 -10.75 19.88 -7.50
C LEU A 275 -10.89 18.34 -7.47
N ASP A 276 -11.99 17.82 -7.99
CA ASP A 276 -12.32 16.40 -8.08
C ASP A 276 -11.47 15.66 -9.14
N LYS A 277 -10.14 15.75 -8.98
CA LYS A 277 -9.12 15.14 -9.83
C LYS A 277 -8.00 14.56 -8.95
N ALA A 278 -7.90 13.25 -8.90
CA ALA A 278 -6.88 12.57 -8.10
C ALA A 278 -5.62 12.29 -8.91
N GLY A 279 -4.46 12.65 -8.35
CA GLY A 279 -3.14 12.30 -8.89
C GLY A 279 -2.70 10.88 -8.50
N GLN A 280 -1.64 10.38 -9.17
CA GLN A 280 -0.99 9.12 -8.83
C GLN A 280 0.50 9.15 -9.17
N LYS A 281 1.30 8.36 -8.45
CA LYS A 281 2.75 8.21 -8.69
C LYS A 281 3.14 6.87 -9.33
N GLY A 282 2.16 6.05 -9.74
CA GLY A 282 2.36 4.81 -10.50
C GLY A 282 2.34 3.52 -9.68
N THR A 283 2.57 3.52 -8.37
CA THR A 283 2.66 2.30 -7.56
C THR A 283 1.38 1.45 -7.56
N GLY A 284 0.21 2.08 -7.48
CA GLY A 284 -1.07 1.37 -7.61
C GLY A 284 -1.29 0.79 -9.02
N LEU A 285 -0.84 1.48 -10.07
CA LEU A 285 -0.84 0.95 -11.43
C LEU A 285 0.05 -0.29 -11.55
N TRP A 286 1.26 -0.27 -10.98
CA TRP A 286 2.16 -1.42 -10.99
C TRP A 286 1.52 -2.63 -10.30
N THR A 287 0.82 -2.42 -9.17
CA THR A 287 0.09 -3.49 -8.48
C THR A 287 -1.00 -4.09 -9.37
N ALA A 288 -1.80 -3.26 -10.04
CA ALA A 288 -2.86 -3.70 -10.93
C ALA A 288 -2.28 -4.47 -12.15
N VAL A 289 -1.21 -3.97 -12.76
CA VAL A 289 -0.52 -4.65 -13.87
C VAL A 289 0.04 -6.00 -13.42
N ASN A 290 0.69 -6.05 -12.27
CA ASN A 290 1.24 -7.29 -11.74
C ASN A 290 0.14 -8.32 -11.42
N SER A 291 -1.02 -7.90 -10.90
CA SER A 291 -2.15 -8.81 -10.66
C SER A 291 -2.66 -9.47 -11.95
N LEU A 292 -2.67 -8.74 -13.06
CA LEU A 292 -3.01 -9.28 -14.39
C LEU A 292 -1.95 -10.24 -14.92
N GLN A 293 -0.68 -9.94 -14.70
CA GLN A 293 0.45 -10.77 -15.13
C GLN A 293 0.56 -12.08 -14.35
N THR A 294 0.32 -12.04 -13.05
CA THR A 294 0.36 -13.23 -12.18
C THR A 294 -0.91 -14.06 -12.23
N GLY A 295 -2.01 -13.49 -12.75
CA GLY A 295 -3.33 -14.13 -12.72
C GLY A 295 -3.97 -14.12 -11.32
N ALA A 296 -3.40 -13.43 -10.33
CA ALA A 296 -4.00 -13.25 -9.01
C ALA A 296 -5.09 -12.17 -9.06
N PRO A 297 -6.38 -12.48 -8.82
CA PRO A 297 -7.45 -11.52 -9.02
C PRO A 297 -7.40 -10.39 -7.99
N ALA A 298 -7.08 -9.17 -8.41
CA ALA A 298 -7.17 -7.96 -7.58
C ALA A 298 -8.04 -6.87 -8.24
N PRO A 299 -9.32 -7.19 -8.56
CA PRO A 299 -10.16 -6.30 -9.36
C PRO A 299 -10.45 -4.97 -8.66
N THR A 300 -10.56 -4.92 -7.34
CA THR A 300 -10.85 -3.69 -6.61
C THR A 300 -9.67 -2.73 -6.62
N ILE A 301 -8.44 -3.25 -6.54
CA ILE A 301 -7.20 -2.46 -6.68
C ILE A 301 -7.14 -1.86 -8.09
N ALA A 302 -7.37 -2.67 -9.12
CA ALA A 302 -7.39 -2.20 -10.51
C ALA A 302 -8.50 -1.15 -10.74
N GLN A 303 -9.67 -1.35 -10.15
CA GLN A 303 -10.80 -0.41 -10.26
C GLN A 303 -10.47 0.95 -9.62
N ALA A 304 -9.76 0.98 -8.51
CA ALA A 304 -9.31 2.24 -7.91
C ALA A 304 -8.34 3.02 -8.82
N VAL A 305 -7.47 2.32 -9.57
CA VAL A 305 -6.60 2.94 -10.58
C VAL A 305 -7.43 3.54 -11.73
N PHE A 306 -8.42 2.80 -12.22
CA PHE A 306 -9.34 3.32 -13.25
C PHE A 306 -10.16 4.51 -12.76
N ALA A 307 -10.65 4.49 -11.52
CA ALA A 307 -11.40 5.61 -10.94
C ALA A 307 -10.55 6.90 -10.90
N ARG A 308 -9.26 6.81 -10.53
CA ARG A 308 -8.32 7.94 -10.62
C ARG A 308 -8.13 8.43 -12.05
N ALA A 309 -7.97 7.52 -13.01
CA ALA A 309 -7.84 7.86 -14.42
C ALA A 309 -9.09 8.58 -14.94
N GLN A 310 -10.30 8.09 -14.61
CA GLN A 310 -11.56 8.74 -14.94
C GLN A 310 -11.71 10.11 -14.27
N SER A 311 -11.26 10.27 -13.02
CA SER A 311 -11.30 11.56 -12.31
C SER A 311 -10.52 12.63 -13.06
N SER A 312 -9.41 12.27 -13.70
CA SER A 312 -8.59 13.21 -14.47
C SER A 312 -9.24 13.71 -15.76
N GLN A 313 -10.30 13.03 -16.25
CA GLN A 313 -11.02 13.38 -17.48
C GLN A 313 -12.16 14.40 -17.23
N LYS A 314 -11.90 15.45 -16.45
CA LYS A 314 -12.93 16.42 -16.00
C LYS A 314 -13.79 16.99 -17.13
N ASN A 315 -13.17 17.43 -18.22
CA ASN A 315 -13.90 18.02 -19.36
C ASN A 315 -14.82 17.02 -20.06
N THR A 316 -14.39 15.76 -20.18
CA THR A 316 -15.22 14.68 -20.74
C THR A 316 -16.40 14.37 -19.83
N ARG A 317 -16.18 14.31 -18.50
CA ARG A 317 -17.24 14.10 -17.52
C ARG A 317 -18.29 15.23 -17.52
N LEU A 318 -17.87 16.49 -17.65
CA LEU A 318 -18.77 17.63 -17.76
C LEU A 318 -19.63 17.55 -19.03
N LYS A 319 -19.04 17.18 -20.18
CA LYS A 319 -19.81 16.98 -21.42
C LYS A 319 -20.80 15.81 -21.27
N GLY A 320 -20.38 14.69 -20.71
CA GLY A 320 -21.24 13.55 -20.44
C GLY A 320 -22.40 13.92 -19.50
N SER A 321 -22.13 14.65 -18.43
CA SER A 321 -23.17 15.12 -17.50
C SER A 321 -24.21 16.02 -18.17
N ALA A 322 -23.79 16.87 -19.11
CA ALA A 322 -24.70 17.73 -19.87
C ALA A 322 -25.55 16.93 -20.88
N LEU A 323 -24.99 15.89 -21.50
CA LEU A 323 -25.69 15.08 -22.50
C LEU A 323 -26.68 14.09 -21.85
N PHE A 324 -26.29 13.50 -20.72
CA PHE A 324 -27.08 12.51 -20.01
C PHE A 324 -27.56 13.11 -18.69
N GLN A 325 -28.53 14.03 -18.77
CA GLN A 325 -29.18 14.55 -17.55
C GLN A 325 -29.87 13.39 -16.84
N SER A 326 -29.15 12.74 -15.92
CA SER A 326 -29.73 11.71 -15.08
C SER A 326 -30.77 12.40 -14.19
N GLN A 327 -32.03 12.09 -14.41
CA GLN A 327 -33.06 12.33 -13.39
C GLN A 327 -32.72 11.42 -12.22
N ARG A 328 -32.01 11.98 -11.23
CA ARG A 328 -31.78 11.26 -9.97
C ARG A 328 -33.13 11.18 -9.30
N PRO A 329 -33.67 10.00 -9.04
CA PRO A 329 -34.93 9.90 -8.30
C PRO A 329 -34.75 10.62 -6.96
N ALA A 330 -35.69 11.52 -6.64
CA ALA A 330 -35.72 12.10 -5.30
C ALA A 330 -36.08 10.95 -4.33
N HIS A 331 -35.12 10.57 -3.48
CA HIS A 331 -35.39 9.58 -2.46
C HIS A 331 -36.35 10.15 -1.39
N SER A 332 -37.62 9.94 -1.58
CA SER A 332 -38.61 10.06 -0.53
C SER A 332 -38.76 8.70 0.13
N GLY A 333 -38.34 8.56 1.37
CA GLY A 333 -38.67 7.42 2.19
C GLY A 333 -37.57 6.49 2.65
N LEU A 334 -36.29 6.78 2.35
CA LEU A 334 -35.17 6.02 2.91
C LEU A 334 -34.87 6.49 4.33
N ASP A 335 -34.78 5.56 5.26
CA ASP A 335 -34.24 5.84 6.60
C ASP A 335 -32.73 6.13 6.48
N LYS A 336 -32.36 7.36 6.85
CA LYS A 336 -30.94 7.81 6.76
C LYS A 336 -30.03 6.97 7.65
N ASP A 337 -30.48 6.62 8.84
CA ASP A 337 -29.66 5.87 9.80
C ASP A 337 -29.47 4.44 9.32
N GLU A 338 -30.49 3.83 8.72
CA GLU A 338 -30.37 2.52 8.09
C GLU A 338 -29.37 2.53 6.94
N ILE A 339 -29.43 3.53 6.04
CA ILE A 339 -28.48 3.64 4.92
C ILE A 339 -27.05 3.88 5.41
N ILE A 340 -26.86 4.71 6.43
CA ILE A 340 -25.54 4.94 7.02
C ILE A 340 -25.00 3.62 7.62
N SER A 341 -25.85 2.82 8.26
CA SER A 341 -25.47 1.50 8.75
C SER A 341 -25.12 0.54 7.62
N GLN A 342 -25.89 0.50 6.53
CA GLN A 342 -25.60 -0.31 5.34
C GLN A 342 -24.28 0.10 4.68
N LEU A 343 -23.97 1.40 4.60
CA LEU A 343 -22.70 1.90 4.08
C LEU A 343 -21.51 1.52 4.97
N HIS A 344 -21.68 1.51 6.30
CA HIS A 344 -20.68 0.99 7.24
C HIS A 344 -20.34 -0.46 6.91
N ASP A 345 -21.37 -1.30 6.79
CA ASP A 345 -21.23 -2.71 6.46
C ASP A 345 -20.53 -2.93 5.12
N ALA A 346 -20.96 -2.16 4.10
CA ALA A 346 -20.36 -2.19 2.77
C ALA A 346 -18.88 -1.81 2.78
N LEU A 347 -18.55 -0.74 3.49
CA LEU A 347 -17.15 -0.28 3.59
C LEU A 347 -16.28 -1.31 4.31
N TYR A 348 -16.74 -1.87 5.43
CA TYR A 348 -16.00 -2.87 6.19
C TYR A 348 -15.73 -4.13 5.34
N CYS A 349 -16.75 -4.72 4.74
CA CYS A 349 -16.61 -5.90 3.89
C CYS A 349 -15.68 -5.64 2.68
N SER A 350 -15.82 -4.47 2.07
CA SER A 350 -14.99 -4.09 0.93
C SER A 350 -13.52 -3.90 1.32
N LYS A 351 -13.24 -3.28 2.47
CA LYS A 351 -11.87 -3.15 2.99
C LYS A 351 -11.25 -4.53 3.22
N LEU A 352 -11.93 -5.45 3.89
CA LEU A 352 -11.44 -6.83 4.06
C LEU A 352 -11.15 -7.51 2.73
N SER A 353 -12.03 -7.35 1.73
CA SER A 353 -11.84 -7.92 0.39
C SER A 353 -10.60 -7.34 -0.30
N VAL A 354 -10.31 -6.06 -0.14
CA VAL A 354 -9.11 -5.42 -0.70
C VAL A 354 -7.83 -5.97 -0.08
N TYR A 355 -7.80 -6.14 1.24
CA TYR A 355 -6.64 -6.74 1.91
C TYR A 355 -6.47 -8.21 1.50
N ALA A 356 -7.57 -8.98 1.39
CA ALA A 356 -7.50 -10.35 0.89
C ALA A 356 -6.92 -10.41 -0.53
N GLN A 357 -7.34 -9.54 -1.45
CA GLN A 357 -6.78 -9.43 -2.80
C GLN A 357 -5.28 -9.10 -2.77
N GLY A 358 -4.87 -8.18 -1.89
CA GLY A 358 -3.46 -7.83 -1.73
C GLY A 358 -2.60 -8.98 -1.20
N PHE A 359 -3.07 -9.69 -0.18
CA PHE A 359 -2.35 -10.86 0.37
C PHE A 359 -2.32 -12.03 -0.61
N ASP A 360 -3.39 -12.27 -1.38
CA ASP A 360 -3.38 -13.29 -2.44
C ASP A 360 -2.36 -12.96 -3.53
N LEU A 361 -2.23 -11.68 -3.89
CA LEU A 361 -1.21 -11.24 -4.83
C LEU A 361 0.20 -11.42 -4.29
N LEU A 362 0.44 -11.08 -2.99
CA LEU A 362 1.71 -11.36 -2.31
C LEU A 362 2.05 -12.85 -2.33
N LYS A 363 1.06 -13.72 -2.05
CA LYS A 363 1.21 -15.18 -2.05
C LYS A 363 1.57 -15.70 -3.46
N ALA A 364 0.84 -15.27 -4.47
CA ALA A 364 1.05 -15.71 -5.86
C ALA A 364 2.45 -15.32 -6.35
N THR A 365 2.87 -14.08 -6.12
CA THR A 365 4.20 -13.63 -6.55
C THR A 365 5.31 -14.24 -5.71
N SER A 366 5.13 -14.38 -4.39
CA SER A 366 6.10 -15.08 -3.55
C SER A 366 6.41 -16.49 -4.05
N LYS A 367 5.36 -17.21 -4.47
CA LYS A 367 5.50 -18.54 -5.08
C LYS A 367 6.20 -18.50 -6.44
N MET A 368 5.85 -17.53 -7.28
CA MET A 368 6.40 -17.40 -8.65
C MET A 368 7.88 -17.04 -8.64
N GLU A 369 8.28 -16.12 -7.76
CA GLU A 369 9.66 -15.64 -7.62
C GLU A 369 10.51 -16.52 -6.67
N GLY A 370 9.92 -17.55 -6.05
CA GLY A 370 10.61 -18.40 -5.09
C GLY A 370 10.97 -17.71 -3.77
N TRP A 371 10.31 -16.59 -3.44
CA TRP A 371 10.45 -15.93 -2.17
C TRP A 371 9.74 -16.71 -1.07
N GLN A 372 10.21 -16.55 0.16
CA GLN A 372 9.59 -17.14 1.35
C GLN A 372 9.02 -16.03 2.23
N LEU A 373 8.02 -15.29 1.70
CA LEU A 373 7.40 -14.20 2.43
C LEU A 373 6.65 -14.74 3.66
N ASP A 374 6.94 -14.18 4.84
CA ASP A 374 6.14 -14.40 6.04
C ASP A 374 5.01 -13.36 6.12
N PHE A 375 3.78 -13.81 5.85
CA PHE A 375 2.59 -12.96 5.83
C PHE A 375 2.21 -12.47 7.23
N THR A 376 2.58 -13.20 8.29
CA THR A 376 2.43 -12.75 9.69
C THR A 376 3.28 -11.51 9.92
N THR A 377 4.55 -11.57 9.55
CA THR A 377 5.48 -10.45 9.66
C THR A 377 5.01 -9.25 8.83
N ILE A 378 4.54 -9.48 7.60
CA ILE A 378 4.02 -8.40 6.73
C ILE A 378 2.81 -7.71 7.39
N ALA A 379 1.85 -8.47 7.91
CA ALA A 379 0.70 -7.90 8.61
C ALA A 379 1.13 -7.12 9.88
N ASN A 380 2.09 -7.65 10.63
CA ASN A 380 2.62 -7.03 11.84
C ASN A 380 3.24 -5.66 11.57
N ILE A 381 4.09 -5.55 10.56
CA ILE A 381 4.75 -4.26 10.25
C ILE A 381 3.81 -3.21 9.65
N TRP A 382 2.60 -3.58 9.23
CA TRP A 382 1.59 -2.65 8.74
C TRP A 382 0.65 -2.11 9.82
N ARG A 383 0.75 -2.61 11.08
CA ARG A 383 -0.13 -2.18 12.20
C ARG A 383 0.10 -0.73 12.63
N ALA A 384 1.31 -0.17 12.41
CA ALA A 384 1.61 1.24 12.68
C ALA A 384 2.59 1.82 11.67
N GLY A 385 2.74 3.14 11.63
CA GLY A 385 3.72 3.83 10.78
C GLY A 385 3.46 3.73 9.28
N CYS A 386 2.28 3.33 8.86
CA CYS A 386 1.92 3.23 7.45
C CYS A 386 0.52 3.78 7.16
N ILE A 387 0.27 4.09 5.89
CA ILE A 387 -0.99 4.70 5.43
C ILE A 387 -2.18 3.74 5.55
N ILE A 388 -1.95 2.43 5.40
CA ILE A 388 -3.02 1.42 5.47
C ILE A 388 -3.22 0.83 6.88
N ARG A 389 -2.66 1.44 7.91
CA ARG A 389 -2.90 1.03 9.30
C ARG A 389 -4.39 0.88 9.59
N ALA A 390 -4.81 -0.28 10.06
CA ALA A 390 -6.20 -0.61 10.39
C ALA A 390 -6.27 -1.63 11.53
N ALA A 391 -7.32 -1.56 12.33
CA ALA A 391 -7.50 -2.43 13.51
C ALA A 391 -7.46 -3.93 13.14
N PHE A 392 -8.07 -4.33 12.05
CA PHE A 392 -8.14 -5.74 11.62
C PHE A 392 -6.80 -6.31 11.10
N LEU A 393 -5.72 -5.53 11.01
CA LEU A 393 -4.39 -6.06 10.70
C LEU A 393 -3.87 -7.02 11.78
N GLN A 394 -4.25 -6.82 13.03
CA GLN A 394 -3.96 -7.76 14.10
C GLN A 394 -4.64 -9.11 13.86
N ASP A 395 -5.91 -9.11 13.40
CA ASP A 395 -6.63 -10.33 13.05
C ASP A 395 -6.02 -11.03 11.83
N ILE A 396 -5.52 -10.27 10.85
CA ILE A 396 -4.77 -10.81 9.70
C ILE A 396 -3.49 -11.49 10.18
N ALA A 397 -2.70 -10.83 11.02
CA ALA A 397 -1.46 -11.40 11.58
C ALA A 397 -1.75 -12.70 12.35
N THR A 398 -2.76 -12.67 13.23
CA THR A 398 -3.19 -13.85 14.01
C THR A 398 -3.67 -14.98 13.09
N THR A 399 -4.38 -14.64 12.00
CA THR A 399 -4.83 -15.65 11.02
C THR A 399 -3.66 -16.36 10.37
N TYR A 400 -2.66 -15.63 9.84
CA TYR A 400 -1.49 -16.27 9.24
C TYR A 400 -0.60 -16.99 10.24
N GLN A 401 -0.53 -16.54 11.48
CA GLN A 401 0.19 -17.23 12.55
C GLN A 401 -0.46 -18.58 12.88
N THR A 402 -1.79 -18.67 12.87
CA THR A 402 -2.52 -19.89 13.24
C THR A 402 -2.83 -20.81 12.06
N VAL A 403 -3.02 -20.25 10.87
CA VAL A 403 -3.32 -20.96 9.61
C VAL A 403 -2.45 -20.38 8.48
N PRO A 404 -1.13 -20.71 8.45
CA PRO A 404 -0.20 -20.09 7.46
C PRO A 404 -0.60 -20.32 6.00
N ASP A 405 -1.21 -21.46 5.70
CA ASP A 405 -1.58 -21.89 4.34
C ASP A 405 -3.05 -21.60 4.00
N ILE A 406 -3.71 -20.69 4.71
CA ILE A 406 -5.10 -20.35 4.41
C ILE A 406 -5.24 -19.91 2.94
N GLU A 407 -6.20 -20.51 2.22
CA GLU A 407 -6.37 -20.26 0.78
C GLU A 407 -6.71 -18.80 0.48
N ASN A 408 -7.60 -18.21 1.29
CA ASN A 408 -7.98 -16.80 1.19
C ASN A 408 -8.32 -16.24 2.56
N LEU A 409 -7.90 -15.02 2.86
CA LEU A 409 -8.14 -14.36 4.16
C LEU A 409 -9.63 -14.29 4.54
N LEU A 410 -10.53 -14.15 3.56
CA LEU A 410 -11.98 -14.07 3.82
C LEU A 410 -12.56 -15.37 4.39
N PHE A 411 -11.81 -16.48 4.32
CA PHE A 411 -12.20 -17.78 4.92
C PHE A 411 -11.83 -17.88 6.40
N ALA A 412 -11.02 -16.96 6.94
CA ALA A 412 -10.70 -16.93 8.36
C ALA A 412 -11.98 -16.77 9.21
N GLN A 413 -12.05 -17.51 10.33
CA GLN A 413 -13.25 -17.53 11.18
C GLN A 413 -13.63 -16.14 11.71
N SER A 414 -12.64 -15.29 12.03
CA SER A 414 -12.87 -13.91 12.46
C SER A 414 -13.61 -13.09 11.40
N PHE A 415 -13.18 -13.19 10.15
CA PHE A 415 -13.75 -12.44 9.03
C PHE A 415 -15.05 -13.03 8.51
N LYS A 416 -15.17 -14.37 8.49
CA LYS A 416 -16.39 -15.06 8.09
C LYS A 416 -17.61 -14.60 8.88
N THR A 417 -17.46 -14.42 10.20
CA THR A 417 -18.56 -13.96 11.07
C THR A 417 -19.01 -12.54 10.67
N SER A 418 -18.09 -11.61 10.54
CA SER A 418 -18.38 -10.22 10.15
C SER A 418 -18.96 -10.13 8.73
N LEU A 419 -18.37 -10.86 7.77
CA LEU A 419 -18.88 -10.90 6.39
C LEU A 419 -20.31 -11.45 6.33
N SER A 420 -20.62 -12.50 7.10
CA SER A 420 -21.98 -13.05 7.17
C SER A 420 -22.97 -12.06 7.76
N GLN A 421 -22.57 -11.32 8.78
CA GLN A 421 -23.39 -10.31 9.43
C GLN A 421 -23.67 -9.10 8.52
N TYR A 422 -22.64 -8.63 7.80
CA TYR A 422 -22.67 -7.36 7.07
C TYR A 422 -23.03 -7.51 5.57
N SER A 423 -23.08 -8.72 5.05
CA SER A 423 -23.30 -8.97 3.60
C SER A 423 -24.60 -8.37 3.07
N THR A 424 -25.66 -8.33 3.85
CA THR A 424 -26.95 -7.76 3.44
C THR A 424 -26.86 -6.25 3.27
N GLY A 425 -26.27 -5.54 4.24
CA GLY A 425 -26.04 -4.09 4.16
C GLY A 425 -25.13 -3.73 2.98
N TRP A 426 -24.11 -4.55 2.72
CA TRP A 426 -23.23 -4.39 1.56
C TRP A 426 -24.00 -4.44 0.25
N ARG A 427 -24.83 -5.46 0.04
CA ARG A 427 -25.67 -5.60 -1.17
C ARG A 427 -26.64 -4.44 -1.36
N HIS A 428 -27.30 -4.03 -0.27
CA HIS A 428 -28.22 -2.89 -0.31
C HIS A 428 -27.50 -1.59 -0.69
N SER A 429 -26.29 -1.35 -0.19
CA SER A 429 -25.49 -0.17 -0.56
C SER A 429 -25.17 -0.14 -2.04
N VAL A 430 -24.71 -1.26 -2.62
CA VAL A 430 -24.42 -1.37 -4.06
C VAL A 430 -25.69 -1.18 -4.89
N ALA A 431 -26.79 -1.84 -4.52
CA ALA A 431 -28.08 -1.70 -5.21
C ALA A 431 -28.60 -0.25 -5.16
N ASN A 432 -28.56 0.37 -3.99
CA ASN A 432 -28.98 1.76 -3.81
C ASN A 432 -28.10 2.73 -4.64
N ALA A 433 -26.80 2.52 -4.70
CA ALA A 433 -25.92 3.34 -5.53
C ALA A 433 -26.28 3.23 -7.01
N ALA A 434 -26.50 2.02 -7.52
CA ALA A 434 -26.90 1.79 -8.90
C ALA A 434 -28.25 2.43 -9.24
N LEU A 435 -29.26 2.25 -8.39
CA LEU A 435 -30.59 2.84 -8.55
C LEU A 435 -30.56 4.37 -8.55
N ASN A 436 -29.58 4.97 -7.86
CA ASN A 436 -29.45 6.43 -7.74
C ASN A 436 -28.48 7.04 -8.74
N GLY A 437 -27.88 6.24 -9.62
CA GLY A 437 -26.89 6.69 -10.58
C GLY A 437 -25.63 7.28 -9.90
N VAL A 438 -25.28 6.82 -8.70
CA VAL A 438 -24.06 7.20 -7.99
C VAL A 438 -22.97 6.16 -8.27
N PRO A 439 -21.84 6.57 -8.86
CA PRO A 439 -20.76 5.63 -9.13
C PRO A 439 -20.15 5.08 -7.83
N MET A 440 -20.09 3.77 -7.71
CA MET A 440 -19.52 3.04 -6.57
C MET A 440 -18.66 1.87 -7.08
N PRO A 441 -17.66 2.15 -7.95
CA PRO A 441 -16.95 1.09 -8.65
C PRO A 441 -16.09 0.21 -7.72
N GLY A 442 -15.47 0.76 -6.67
CA GLY A 442 -14.64 0.01 -5.74
C GLY A 442 -15.47 -0.94 -4.89
N ILE A 443 -16.50 -0.44 -4.20
CA ILE A 443 -17.39 -1.24 -3.33
C ILE A 443 -18.11 -2.31 -4.14
N SER A 444 -18.58 -1.98 -5.36
CA SER A 444 -19.23 -2.94 -6.26
C SER A 444 -18.24 -4.02 -6.75
N SER A 445 -17.01 -3.64 -7.07
CA SER A 445 -15.96 -4.58 -7.48
C SER A 445 -15.59 -5.54 -6.35
N ALA A 446 -15.50 -5.05 -5.12
CA ALA A 446 -15.22 -5.87 -3.95
C ALA A 446 -16.34 -6.89 -3.68
N LEU A 447 -17.61 -6.48 -3.82
CA LEU A 447 -18.75 -7.38 -3.71
C LEU A 447 -18.72 -8.47 -4.80
N ASN A 448 -18.45 -8.09 -6.05
CA ASN A 448 -18.36 -9.04 -7.15
C ASN A 448 -17.19 -10.03 -6.97
N TYR A 449 -16.06 -9.57 -6.41
CA TYR A 449 -14.94 -10.46 -6.05
C TYR A 449 -15.39 -11.49 -5.00
N PHE A 450 -16.04 -11.04 -3.93
CA PHE A 450 -16.56 -11.91 -2.88
C PHE A 450 -17.58 -12.92 -3.41
N ASP A 451 -18.55 -12.47 -4.20
CA ASP A 451 -19.56 -13.35 -4.81
C ASP A 451 -18.94 -14.38 -5.76
N SER A 452 -17.95 -13.99 -6.56
CA SER A 452 -17.22 -14.92 -7.41
C SER A 452 -16.43 -15.95 -6.61
N LEU A 453 -15.75 -15.52 -5.55
CA LEU A 453 -14.96 -16.39 -4.66
C LEU A 453 -15.84 -17.42 -3.91
N THR A 454 -17.08 -17.06 -3.61
CA THR A 454 -18.02 -17.88 -2.83
C THR A 454 -19.05 -18.64 -3.69
N SER A 455 -18.97 -18.52 -5.02
CA SER A 455 -19.87 -19.23 -5.95
C SER A 455 -19.27 -20.56 -6.39
N ALA A 456 -19.98 -21.64 -6.12
CA ALA A 456 -19.57 -22.99 -6.54
C ALA A 456 -19.54 -23.16 -8.06
N VAL A 457 -20.37 -22.40 -8.79
CA VAL A 457 -20.45 -22.44 -10.26
C VAL A 457 -20.39 -21.01 -10.78
N LEU A 458 -19.47 -20.78 -11.72
CA LEU A 458 -19.32 -19.52 -12.43
C LEU A 458 -19.72 -19.69 -13.90
N PRO A 459 -20.10 -18.61 -14.63
CA PRO A 459 -20.49 -18.67 -16.03
C PRO A 459 -19.29 -18.94 -16.98
N ALA A 460 -18.13 -19.30 -16.43
CA ALA A 460 -16.93 -19.65 -17.16
C ALA A 460 -17.08 -20.93 -18.03
N ASN A 461 -18.05 -21.77 -17.71
CA ASN A 461 -18.43 -22.93 -18.53
C ASN A 461 -18.90 -22.49 -19.93
N LEU A 462 -19.76 -21.47 -20.03
CA LEU A 462 -20.18 -20.93 -21.32
C LEU A 462 -19.01 -20.25 -22.06
N LEU A 463 -18.19 -19.51 -21.35
CA LEU A 463 -16.99 -18.87 -21.92
C LEU A 463 -16.06 -19.93 -22.52
N GLN A 464 -15.78 -21.02 -21.80
CA GLN A 464 -14.93 -22.10 -22.31
C GLN A 464 -15.58 -22.87 -23.51
N ALA A 465 -16.89 -23.07 -23.47
CA ALA A 465 -17.60 -23.63 -24.59
C ALA A 465 -17.57 -22.73 -25.86
N GLN A 466 -17.66 -21.40 -25.70
CA GLN A 466 -17.47 -20.46 -26.81
C GLN A 466 -16.05 -20.54 -27.37
N ARG A 467 -15.02 -20.65 -26.53
CA ARG A 467 -13.64 -20.82 -26.99
C ARG A 467 -13.45 -22.11 -27.75
N ASP A 468 -14.09 -23.20 -27.32
CA ASP A 468 -14.08 -24.47 -28.04
C ASP A 468 -14.82 -24.36 -29.37
N TYR A 469 -15.94 -23.64 -29.41
CA TYR A 469 -16.75 -23.44 -30.61
C TYR A 469 -15.98 -22.75 -31.74
N PHE A 470 -15.36 -21.61 -31.46
CA PHE A 470 -14.71 -20.80 -32.50
C PHE A 470 -13.24 -21.15 -32.73
N GLY A 471 -12.57 -21.83 -31.81
CA GLY A 471 -11.13 -22.03 -31.91
C GLY A 471 -10.63 -23.40 -31.50
N SER A 472 -11.50 -24.37 -31.26
CA SER A 472 -11.15 -25.72 -30.80
C SER A 472 -10.21 -25.70 -29.59
N HIS A 473 -10.46 -24.74 -28.67
CA HIS A 473 -9.59 -24.55 -27.49
C HIS A 473 -9.83 -25.57 -26.39
N THR A 474 -10.60 -26.61 -26.66
CA THR A 474 -10.91 -27.70 -25.76
C THR A 474 -11.60 -27.31 -24.45
N TYR A 475 -12.18 -28.25 -23.77
CA TYR A 475 -12.76 -28.08 -22.44
C TYR A 475 -12.55 -29.33 -21.60
N SER A 476 -12.54 -29.19 -20.29
CA SER A 476 -12.59 -30.30 -19.33
C SER A 476 -14.04 -30.57 -18.94
N ARG A 477 -14.37 -31.83 -18.64
CA ARG A 477 -15.73 -32.25 -18.27
C ARG A 477 -15.84 -32.36 -16.74
N ILE A 478 -17.02 -32.02 -16.21
CA ILE A 478 -17.32 -32.15 -14.78
C ILE A 478 -17.37 -33.61 -14.28
N ASN A 479 -17.47 -34.57 -15.19
CA ASN A 479 -17.57 -36.00 -14.92
C ASN A 479 -16.39 -36.81 -15.49
N ALA A 480 -15.25 -36.16 -15.67
CA ALA A 480 -13.98 -36.75 -16.08
C ALA A 480 -12.83 -36.07 -15.33
N PRO A 481 -11.62 -36.67 -15.27
CA PRO A 481 -10.43 -35.98 -14.72
C PRO A 481 -10.18 -34.65 -15.40
N GLU A 482 -9.74 -33.62 -14.63
CA GLU A 482 -9.56 -32.24 -15.09
C GLU A 482 -8.51 -32.13 -16.22
N GLU A 483 -7.52 -33.01 -16.20
CA GLU A 483 -6.42 -33.06 -17.18
C GLU A 483 -6.92 -33.55 -18.56
N GLU A 484 -8.04 -34.26 -18.62
CA GLU A 484 -8.62 -34.71 -19.85
C GLU A 484 -9.28 -33.58 -20.62
N LYS A 485 -8.86 -33.39 -21.86
CA LYS A 485 -9.37 -32.34 -22.73
C LYS A 485 -10.25 -32.92 -23.84
N TYR A 486 -11.29 -32.21 -24.12
CA TYR A 486 -12.31 -32.60 -25.08
C TYR A 486 -12.63 -31.46 -26.05
N HIS A 487 -13.00 -31.78 -27.28
CA HIS A 487 -13.49 -30.87 -28.30
C HIS A 487 -14.78 -31.41 -28.88
N LEU A 488 -15.75 -30.56 -29.17
CA LEU A 488 -16.96 -30.90 -29.86
C LEU A 488 -16.85 -30.53 -31.34
N THR A 489 -17.23 -31.44 -32.28
CA THR A 489 -17.18 -31.17 -33.73
C THR A 489 -18.31 -30.23 -34.14
N TRP A 490 -18.20 -28.95 -33.84
CA TRP A 490 -19.26 -27.94 -33.96
C TRP A 490 -19.78 -27.75 -35.39
N ASN A 491 -18.93 -28.01 -36.40
CA ASN A 491 -19.22 -27.78 -37.82
C ASN A 491 -19.90 -28.98 -38.50
N LEU A 492 -20.12 -30.09 -37.80
CA LEU A 492 -20.77 -31.29 -38.31
C LEU A 492 -22.23 -31.36 -37.83
N GLU A 493 -23.12 -31.93 -38.64
CA GLU A 493 -24.52 -32.18 -38.22
C GLU A 493 -24.55 -33.07 -36.97
N GLN A 494 -23.72 -34.12 -36.95
CA GLN A 494 -23.48 -34.95 -35.78
C GLN A 494 -22.29 -34.34 -35.03
N ARG A 495 -22.58 -33.74 -33.89
CA ARG A 495 -21.58 -33.09 -33.03
C ARG A 495 -20.91 -34.12 -32.13
N ASP A 496 -19.93 -34.83 -32.68
CA ASP A 496 -19.18 -35.84 -31.93
C ASP A 496 -18.17 -35.17 -30.96
N GLN A 497 -18.01 -35.79 -29.82
CA GLN A 497 -16.99 -35.39 -28.86
C GLN A 497 -15.71 -36.16 -29.14
N VAL A 498 -14.61 -35.42 -29.27
CA VAL A 498 -13.28 -35.98 -29.48
C VAL A 498 -12.44 -35.68 -28.21
N LYS A 499 -11.83 -36.73 -27.66
CA LYS A 499 -10.85 -36.60 -26.61
C LYS A 499 -9.49 -36.24 -27.25
N GLN A 500 -8.81 -35.21 -26.76
CA GLN A 500 -7.49 -34.79 -27.23
C GLN A 500 -6.40 -35.20 -26.25
#